data_9fcc9715de5fadf12b0c41d4f8332f40
#
_entry.id   9fcc9715de5fadf12b0c41d4f8332f40
#
_cell.length_a   1.000
_cell.length_b   1.000
_cell.length_c   1.000
_cell.angle_alpha   90.00
_cell.angle_beta   90.00
_cell.angle_gamma   90.00
#
_symmetry.space_group_name_H-M   'P 1'
#
loop_
_entity.id
_entity.type
_entity.pdbx_description
1 polymer ?
#
loop_
_entity_poly.entity_id
_entity_poly.type
_entity_poly.pdbx_seq_one_letter_code
_entity_poly.pdbx_strand_id
1 'polypeptide(L)'
;MAIDGTYLTAAPGQEVTKFEVVAGRVESVNGMGRRFACALPRRVMTRTLVAAALEQSGWAPQTEVEVMSDGAKGMRALVASVAPTLSKPTLDWFHLAMKIQALRTSLGACAMTQSRRPAFMARSARIGNKVRDLLWRGRTDEALELTRTLIESLSTEAPKLAPFCASAAETGGVRPNRRKFPPPAEVPTT
;
A
#
# COMPACT_ATOMS: atom_id res chain seq x y z
N MET A 1 4.65 -10.59 -9.70
CA MET A 1 4.88 -9.26 -10.30
C MET A 1 4.84 -8.21 -9.22
N ALA A 2 5.76 -7.24 -9.23
CA ALA A 2 5.70 -6.03 -8.41
C ALA A 2 5.52 -4.82 -9.34
N ILE A 3 4.62 -3.89 -8.98
CA ILE A 3 4.37 -2.66 -9.75
C ILE A 3 4.07 -1.51 -8.80
N ASP A 4 4.61 -0.35 -9.11
CA ASP A 4 4.45 0.86 -8.33
C ASP A 4 4.42 2.10 -9.23
N GLY A 5 3.78 3.15 -8.76
CA GLY A 5 3.71 4.45 -9.43
C GLY A 5 4.17 5.56 -8.49
N THR A 6 4.95 6.48 -9.02
CA THR A 6 5.41 7.65 -8.28
C THR A 6 5.35 8.91 -9.13
N TYR A 7 5.27 10.06 -8.46
CA TYR A 7 5.36 11.36 -9.12
C TYR A 7 6.75 11.94 -8.92
N LEU A 8 7.38 12.33 -10.02
CA LEU A 8 8.65 13.04 -10.03
C LEU A 8 8.41 14.52 -10.35
N THR A 9 9.23 15.38 -9.77
CA THR A 9 9.25 16.80 -10.10
C THR A 9 10.19 17.00 -11.28
N ALA A 10 9.72 17.68 -12.32
CA ALA A 10 10.55 18.05 -13.45
C ALA A 10 11.58 19.11 -13.07
N ALA A 11 12.63 19.24 -13.85
CA ALA A 11 13.62 20.30 -13.69
C ALA A 11 12.94 21.69 -13.83
N PRO A 12 13.47 22.72 -13.13
CA PRO A 12 12.96 24.09 -13.27
C PRO A 12 12.93 24.54 -14.73
N GLY A 13 11.88 25.24 -15.14
CA GLY A 13 11.71 25.75 -16.51
C GLY A 13 11.06 24.78 -17.48
N GLN A 14 10.67 23.59 -17.03
CA GLN A 14 9.88 22.66 -17.86
C GLN A 14 8.38 23.01 -17.80
N GLU A 15 7.69 22.76 -18.93
CA GLU A 15 6.24 23.02 -19.08
C GLU A 15 5.42 22.14 -18.11
N VAL A 16 5.89 20.91 -17.84
CA VAL A 16 5.28 19.99 -16.88
C VAL A 16 6.09 20.01 -15.59
N THR A 17 5.47 20.44 -14.49
CA THR A 17 6.12 20.53 -13.18
C THR A 17 6.20 19.20 -12.43
N LYS A 18 5.26 18.30 -12.67
CA LYS A 18 5.22 16.94 -12.10
C LYS A 18 4.75 15.95 -13.14
N PHE A 19 5.37 14.78 -13.16
CA PHE A 19 4.95 13.69 -14.03
C PHE A 19 4.98 12.37 -13.28
N GLU A 20 4.09 11.48 -13.67
CA GLU A 20 4.00 10.13 -13.12
C GLU A 20 5.03 9.22 -13.80
N VAL A 21 5.63 8.35 -13.01
CA VAL A 21 6.44 7.22 -13.50
C VAL A 21 5.83 5.95 -12.94
N VAL A 22 5.51 5.01 -13.82
CA VAL A 22 5.10 3.65 -13.44
C VAL A 22 6.27 2.72 -13.72
N ALA A 23 6.69 1.96 -12.72
CA ALA A 23 7.75 0.99 -12.84
C ALA A 23 7.31 -0.36 -12.27
N GLY A 24 7.89 -1.43 -12.79
CA GLY A 24 7.59 -2.76 -12.27
C GLY A 24 8.63 -3.81 -12.61
N ARG A 25 8.47 -4.95 -11.96
CA ARG A 25 9.24 -6.16 -12.19
C ARG A 25 8.31 -7.36 -12.25
N VAL A 26 8.41 -8.10 -13.32
CA VAL A 26 7.82 -9.44 -13.44
C VAL A 26 8.91 -10.45 -13.14
N GLU A 27 8.58 -11.49 -12.43
CA GLU A 27 9.49 -12.59 -12.10
C GLU A 27 8.72 -13.90 -12.18
N SER A 28 9.21 -14.84 -12.95
CA SER A 28 8.65 -16.18 -13.02
C SER A 28 9.18 -17.05 -11.87
N VAL A 29 8.53 -18.18 -11.62
CA VAL A 29 8.94 -19.14 -10.61
C VAL A 29 10.35 -19.69 -10.90
N ASN A 30 10.73 -19.71 -12.19
CA ASN A 30 12.02 -20.20 -12.66
C ASN A 30 13.14 -19.13 -12.59
N GLY A 31 12.89 -17.98 -11.96
CA GLY A 31 13.88 -16.93 -11.78
C GLY A 31 14.07 -16.02 -13.00
N MET A 32 13.42 -16.29 -14.13
CA MET A 32 13.42 -15.35 -15.25
C MET A 32 12.61 -14.10 -14.84
N GLY A 33 13.18 -12.93 -15.08
CA GLY A 33 12.53 -11.69 -14.70
C GLY A 33 12.77 -10.57 -15.69
N ARG A 34 11.78 -9.68 -15.82
CA ARG A 34 11.84 -8.47 -16.63
C ARG A 34 11.47 -7.27 -15.80
N ARG A 35 12.16 -6.16 -16.06
CA ARG A 35 11.84 -4.85 -15.48
C ARG A 35 11.30 -3.95 -16.58
N PHE A 36 10.39 -3.08 -16.20
CA PHE A 36 9.90 -2.04 -17.10
C PHE A 36 9.73 -0.73 -16.33
N ALA A 37 9.78 0.37 -17.05
CA ALA A 37 9.42 1.69 -16.54
C ALA A 37 8.80 2.50 -17.67
N CYS A 38 7.84 3.34 -17.33
CA CYS A 38 7.15 4.25 -18.23
C CYS A 38 7.02 5.61 -17.55
N ALA A 39 7.67 6.63 -18.11
CA ALA A 39 7.46 8.01 -17.71
C ALA A 39 6.29 8.60 -18.51
N LEU A 40 5.50 9.49 -17.87
CA LEU A 40 4.28 10.05 -18.47
C LEU A 40 3.33 8.94 -19.00
N PRO A 41 2.91 8.01 -18.15
CA PRO A 41 2.22 6.82 -18.60
C PRO A 41 0.91 7.17 -19.30
N ARG A 42 0.77 6.70 -20.53
CA ARG A 42 -0.51 6.61 -21.22
C ARG A 42 -1.05 5.20 -21.02
N ARG A 43 -2.33 5.06 -20.74
CA ARG A 43 -2.94 3.74 -20.44
C ARG A 43 -2.57 2.65 -21.45
N VAL A 44 -2.62 2.97 -22.74
CA VAL A 44 -2.30 2.01 -23.81
C VAL A 44 -0.82 1.59 -23.75
N MET A 45 0.11 2.57 -23.65
CA MET A 45 1.55 2.31 -23.61
C MET A 45 1.93 1.49 -22.37
N THR A 46 1.44 1.88 -21.19
CA THR A 46 1.75 1.17 -19.95
C THR A 46 1.19 -0.25 -19.96
N ARG A 47 -0.02 -0.45 -20.51
CA ARG A 47 -0.61 -1.78 -20.70
C ARG A 47 0.26 -2.66 -21.60
N THR A 48 0.73 -2.13 -22.72
CA THR A 48 1.62 -2.86 -23.65
C THR A 48 2.94 -3.26 -22.98
N LEU A 49 3.54 -2.37 -22.18
CA LEU A 49 4.76 -2.69 -21.43
C LEU A 49 4.54 -3.78 -20.38
N VAL A 50 3.42 -3.74 -19.67
CA VAL A 50 3.06 -4.78 -18.68
C VAL A 50 2.85 -6.12 -19.38
N ALA A 51 2.10 -6.14 -20.49
CA ALA A 51 1.86 -7.35 -21.28
C ALA A 51 3.18 -7.95 -21.78
N ALA A 52 4.02 -7.13 -22.42
CA ALA A 52 5.33 -7.56 -22.94
C ALA A 52 6.24 -8.11 -21.83
N ALA A 53 6.25 -7.46 -20.64
CA ALA A 53 7.05 -7.94 -19.52
C ALA A 53 6.55 -9.28 -18.96
N LEU A 54 5.24 -9.50 -18.94
CA LEU A 54 4.64 -10.78 -18.56
C LEU A 54 5.00 -11.87 -19.58
N GLU A 55 4.76 -11.65 -20.86
CA GLU A 55 5.06 -12.59 -21.95
C GLU A 55 6.55 -12.97 -22.00
N GLN A 56 7.45 -11.97 -21.93
CA GLN A 56 8.88 -12.21 -21.89
C GLN A 56 9.37 -12.93 -20.63
N SER A 57 8.56 -12.97 -19.59
CA SER A 57 8.82 -13.74 -18.36
C SER A 57 8.18 -15.14 -18.40
N GLY A 58 7.64 -15.55 -19.53
CA GLY A 58 7.02 -16.87 -19.74
C GLY A 58 5.57 -16.96 -19.24
N TRP A 59 4.89 -15.82 -19.07
CA TRP A 59 3.47 -15.83 -18.74
C TRP A 59 2.64 -16.30 -19.94
N ALA A 60 1.64 -17.13 -19.66
CA ALA A 60 0.63 -17.54 -20.60
C ALA A 60 -0.78 -17.19 -20.04
N PRO A 61 -1.83 -17.08 -20.88
CA PRO A 61 -3.17 -16.65 -20.45
C PRO A 61 -3.78 -17.44 -19.29
N GLN A 62 -3.38 -18.69 -19.10
CA GLN A 62 -3.81 -19.57 -18.00
C GLN A 62 -2.96 -19.45 -16.74
N THR A 63 -1.86 -18.67 -16.78
CA THR A 63 -0.93 -18.56 -15.66
C THR A 63 -1.41 -17.51 -14.66
N GLU A 64 -1.53 -17.89 -13.41
CA GLU A 64 -1.89 -16.97 -12.34
C GLU A 64 -0.74 -15.96 -12.07
N VAL A 65 -1.11 -14.69 -11.90
CA VAL A 65 -0.18 -13.60 -11.62
C VAL A 65 -0.45 -13.04 -10.22
N GLU A 66 0.48 -13.24 -9.28
CA GLU A 66 0.47 -12.51 -8.02
C GLU A 66 0.99 -11.08 -8.25
N VAL A 67 0.18 -10.08 -7.89
CA VAL A 67 0.49 -8.67 -8.13
C VAL A 67 0.71 -7.94 -6.81
N MET A 68 1.94 -7.55 -6.54
CA MET A 68 2.29 -6.74 -5.39
C MET A 68 2.32 -5.26 -5.79
N SER A 69 1.56 -4.43 -5.06
CA SER A 69 1.51 -2.98 -5.26
C SER A 69 1.25 -2.24 -3.94
N ASP A 70 1.31 -0.91 -3.97
CA ASP A 70 0.95 -0.02 -2.85
C ASP A 70 -0.55 0.00 -2.51
N GLY A 71 -1.36 -0.73 -3.29
CA GLY A 71 -2.81 -0.79 -3.17
C GLY A 71 -3.55 0.29 -3.96
N ALA A 72 -2.87 1.13 -4.74
CA ALA A 72 -3.52 2.11 -5.59
C ALA A 72 -4.44 1.45 -6.61
N LYS A 73 -5.67 1.98 -6.71
CA LYS A 73 -6.71 1.44 -7.63
C LYS A 73 -6.23 1.41 -9.09
N GLY A 74 -5.42 2.42 -9.49
CA GLY A 74 -4.87 2.52 -10.84
C GLY A 74 -3.94 1.36 -11.20
N MET A 75 -3.06 0.95 -10.31
CA MET A 75 -2.12 -0.15 -10.54
C MET A 75 -2.87 -1.49 -10.65
N ARG A 76 -3.84 -1.73 -9.78
CA ARG A 76 -4.69 -2.94 -9.87
C ARG A 76 -5.50 -2.99 -11.18
N ALA A 77 -6.11 -1.87 -11.57
CA ALA A 77 -6.87 -1.78 -12.82
C ALA A 77 -5.98 -1.98 -14.05
N LEU A 78 -4.74 -1.48 -14.02
CA LEU A 78 -3.77 -1.68 -15.09
C LEU A 78 -3.45 -3.17 -15.29
N VAL A 79 -3.09 -3.89 -14.22
CA VAL A 79 -2.76 -5.31 -14.32
C VAL A 79 -4.00 -6.15 -14.67
N ALA A 80 -5.15 -5.85 -14.09
CA ALA A 80 -6.41 -6.51 -14.42
C ALA A 80 -6.81 -6.32 -15.90
N SER A 81 -6.37 -5.24 -16.56
CA SER A 81 -6.61 -5.04 -17.99
C SER A 81 -5.77 -5.96 -18.88
N VAL A 82 -4.71 -6.56 -18.35
CA VAL A 82 -3.82 -7.51 -19.05
C VAL A 82 -4.11 -8.96 -18.65
N ALA A 83 -4.30 -9.20 -17.34
CA ALA A 83 -4.58 -10.52 -16.78
C ALA A 83 -5.85 -10.46 -15.89
N PRO A 84 -7.05 -10.33 -16.48
CA PRO A 84 -8.27 -9.99 -15.75
C PRO A 84 -8.73 -11.07 -14.77
N THR A 85 -8.54 -12.33 -15.12
CA THR A 85 -9.08 -13.47 -14.36
C THR A 85 -8.09 -14.10 -13.39
N LEU A 86 -6.81 -13.82 -13.55
CA LEU A 86 -5.73 -14.56 -12.90
C LEU A 86 -4.81 -13.67 -12.05
N SER A 87 -5.19 -12.41 -11.82
CA SER A 87 -4.40 -11.52 -10.97
C SER A 87 -4.84 -11.61 -9.51
N LYS A 88 -3.93 -12.04 -8.64
CA LYS A 88 -4.11 -11.97 -7.18
C LYS A 88 -3.44 -10.71 -6.63
N PRO A 89 -4.20 -9.72 -6.17
CA PRO A 89 -3.63 -8.52 -5.57
C PRO A 89 -3.01 -8.83 -4.22
N THR A 90 -1.78 -8.39 -4.03
CA THR A 90 -1.05 -8.46 -2.77
C THR A 90 -0.58 -7.06 -2.41
N LEU A 91 -0.83 -6.65 -1.17
CA LEU A 91 -0.40 -5.34 -0.70
C LEU A 91 1.07 -5.38 -0.28
N ASP A 92 1.84 -4.38 -0.73
CA ASP A 92 3.21 -4.22 -0.26
C ASP A 92 3.22 -3.83 1.23
N TRP A 93 3.86 -4.68 2.02
CA TRP A 93 3.98 -4.48 3.46
C TRP A 93 4.68 -3.17 3.84
N PHE A 94 5.68 -2.76 3.08
CA PHE A 94 6.40 -1.51 3.33
C PHE A 94 5.46 -0.30 3.25
N HIS A 95 4.65 -0.22 2.20
CA HIS A 95 3.66 0.85 2.03
C HIS A 95 2.60 0.83 3.12
N LEU A 96 2.14 -0.34 3.55
CA LEU A 96 1.20 -0.47 4.65
C LEU A 96 1.82 0.02 5.97
N ALA A 97 3.05 -0.40 6.27
CA ALA A 97 3.77 0.04 7.46
C ALA A 97 4.01 1.55 7.47
N MET A 98 4.35 2.14 6.31
CA MET A 98 4.47 3.59 6.16
C MET A 98 3.16 4.33 6.42
N LYS A 99 2.02 3.81 5.93
CA LYS A 99 0.69 4.40 6.20
C LYS A 99 0.36 4.38 7.69
N ILE A 100 0.64 3.28 8.38
CA ILE A 100 0.46 3.17 9.84
C ILE A 100 1.38 4.17 10.57
N GLN A 101 2.62 4.31 10.14
CA GLN A 101 3.55 5.28 10.73
C GLN A 101 3.12 6.73 10.45
N ALA A 102 2.68 7.06 9.24
CA ALA A 102 2.16 8.38 8.90
C ALA A 102 0.93 8.72 9.74
N LEU A 103 0.02 7.77 9.97
CA LEU A 103 -1.10 7.93 10.88
C LEU A 103 -0.62 8.29 12.29
N ARG A 104 0.35 7.57 12.85
CA ARG A 104 0.92 7.86 14.18
C ARG A 104 1.50 9.28 14.26
N THR A 105 2.23 9.69 13.23
CA THR A 105 2.80 11.05 13.16
C THR A 105 1.71 12.11 13.11
N SER A 106 0.67 11.91 12.30
CA SER A 106 -0.46 12.82 12.18
C SER A 106 -1.26 12.93 13.47
N LEU A 107 -1.43 11.83 14.21
CA LEU A 107 -2.05 11.83 15.54
C LEU A 107 -1.24 12.70 16.52
N GLY A 108 0.09 12.68 16.42
CA GLY A 108 0.97 13.54 17.23
C GLY A 108 0.80 15.05 16.96
N ALA A 109 0.40 15.41 15.75
CA ALA A 109 0.19 16.80 15.34
C ALA A 109 -1.23 17.32 15.63
N CYS A 110 -2.14 16.48 16.16
CA CYS A 110 -3.49 16.89 16.48
C CYS A 110 -3.56 17.98 17.53
N ALA A 111 -4.38 18.99 17.26
CA ALA A 111 -4.73 20.04 18.22
C ALA A 111 -5.70 19.48 19.28
N MET A 112 -5.16 18.77 20.24
CA MET A 112 -5.89 18.31 21.44
C MET A 112 -5.43 19.11 22.64
N THR A 113 -6.29 19.20 23.65
CA THR A 113 -5.90 19.78 24.94
C THR A 113 -4.72 19.01 25.52
N GLN A 114 -3.77 19.73 26.10
CA GLN A 114 -2.50 19.16 26.57
C GLN A 114 -2.69 18.02 27.59
N SER A 115 -3.77 18.07 28.38
CA SER A 115 -4.11 17.04 29.37
C SER A 115 -4.58 15.71 28.77
N ARG A 116 -5.28 15.71 27.63
CA ARG A 116 -5.80 14.49 26.98
C ARG A 116 -4.85 13.86 25.98
N ARG A 117 -3.90 14.65 25.49
CA ARG A 117 -2.98 14.24 24.41
C ARG A 117 -2.15 13.00 24.73
N PRO A 118 -1.50 12.85 25.92
CA PRO A 118 -0.67 11.67 26.21
C PRO A 118 -1.46 10.37 26.22
N ALA A 119 -2.63 10.34 26.85
CA ALA A 119 -3.48 9.14 26.92
C ALA A 119 -4.01 8.73 25.53
N PHE A 120 -4.43 9.72 24.74
CA PHE A 120 -4.88 9.49 23.36
C PHE A 120 -3.74 8.96 22.49
N MET A 121 -2.56 9.52 22.56
CA MET A 121 -1.39 9.09 21.80
C MET A 121 -0.97 7.66 22.17
N ALA A 122 -0.92 7.33 23.45
CA ALA A 122 -0.60 5.98 23.93
C ALA A 122 -1.64 4.95 23.45
N ARG A 123 -2.93 5.28 23.54
CA ARG A 123 -4.03 4.42 23.02
C ARG A 123 -3.91 4.20 21.52
N SER A 124 -3.73 5.25 20.75
CA SER A 124 -3.63 5.19 19.30
C SER A 124 -2.39 4.43 18.83
N ALA A 125 -1.24 4.61 19.48
CA ALA A 125 -0.04 3.85 19.22
C ALA A 125 -0.24 2.34 19.49
N ARG A 126 -0.89 1.98 20.59
CA ARG A 126 -1.22 0.60 20.93
C ARG A 126 -2.14 -0.04 19.88
N ILE A 127 -3.19 0.68 19.45
CA ILE A 127 -4.11 0.19 18.42
C ILE A 127 -3.36 0.02 17.08
N GLY A 128 -2.56 0.99 16.66
CA GLY A 128 -1.77 0.91 15.43
C GLY A 128 -0.79 -0.28 15.43
N ASN A 129 -0.13 -0.55 16.54
CA ASN A 129 0.74 -1.72 16.67
C ASN A 129 -0.06 -3.03 16.58
N LYS A 130 -1.23 -3.11 17.23
CA LYS A 130 -2.10 -4.28 17.15
C LYS A 130 -2.65 -4.51 15.74
N VAL A 131 -3.06 -3.45 15.03
CA VAL A 131 -3.48 -3.54 13.62
C VAL A 131 -2.34 -4.08 12.77
N ARG A 132 -1.12 -3.56 12.93
CA ARG A 132 0.07 -4.05 12.22
C ARG A 132 0.32 -5.54 12.48
N ASP A 133 0.25 -5.98 13.74
CA ASP A 133 0.46 -7.39 14.11
C ASP A 133 -0.63 -8.30 13.53
N LEU A 134 -1.89 -7.90 13.59
CA LEU A 134 -3.00 -8.62 13.00
C LEU A 134 -2.84 -8.79 11.49
N LEU A 135 -2.49 -7.72 10.79
CA LEU A 135 -2.23 -7.76 9.35
C LEU A 135 -1.03 -8.64 9.02
N TRP A 136 0.05 -8.58 9.81
CA TRP A 136 1.20 -9.45 9.65
C TRP A 136 0.83 -10.93 9.79
N ARG A 137 -0.07 -11.26 10.71
CA ARG A 137 -0.57 -12.62 10.93
C ARG A 137 -1.65 -13.05 9.93
N GLY A 138 -2.07 -12.17 9.02
CA GLY A 138 -3.13 -12.42 8.03
C GLY A 138 -4.55 -12.40 8.62
N ARG A 139 -4.73 -11.83 9.82
CA ARG A 139 -6.03 -11.64 10.48
C ARG A 139 -6.64 -10.31 10.02
N THR A 140 -6.94 -10.24 8.71
CA THR A 140 -7.33 -8.99 8.04
C THR A 140 -8.67 -8.45 8.54
N ASP A 141 -9.65 -9.31 8.81
CA ASP A 141 -10.98 -8.90 9.26
C ASP A 141 -10.93 -8.24 10.64
N GLU A 142 -10.14 -8.81 11.55
CA GLU A 142 -9.96 -8.24 12.87
C GLU A 142 -9.16 -6.93 12.84
N ALA A 143 -8.17 -6.84 11.96
CA ALA A 143 -7.43 -5.60 11.74
C ALA A 143 -8.36 -4.50 11.19
N LEU A 144 -9.26 -4.85 10.28
CA LEU A 144 -10.23 -3.93 9.71
C LEU A 144 -11.22 -3.43 10.76
N GLU A 145 -11.75 -4.32 11.59
CA GLU A 145 -12.67 -3.96 12.66
C GLU A 145 -12.03 -3.04 13.70
N LEU A 146 -10.80 -3.37 14.09
CA LEU A 146 -10.05 -2.52 15.01
C LEU A 146 -9.74 -1.12 14.40
N THR A 147 -9.52 -1.07 13.09
CA THR A 147 -9.30 0.19 12.37
C THR A 147 -10.58 1.02 12.31
N ARG A 148 -11.75 0.41 12.09
CA ARG A 148 -13.07 1.09 12.15
C ARG A 148 -13.31 1.71 13.52
N THR A 149 -13.10 0.94 14.57
CA THR A 149 -13.22 1.43 15.97
C THR A 149 -12.30 2.63 16.22
N LEU A 150 -11.08 2.61 15.66
CA LEU A 150 -10.17 3.75 15.75
C LEU A 150 -10.70 4.97 14.99
N ILE A 151 -11.23 4.79 13.77
CA ILE A 151 -11.80 5.86 12.97
C ILE A 151 -12.99 6.51 13.69
N GLU A 152 -13.87 5.72 14.26
CA GLU A 152 -15.03 6.18 15.02
C GLU A 152 -14.60 7.03 16.23
N SER A 153 -13.62 6.56 17.00
CA SER A 153 -13.08 7.33 18.11
C SER A 153 -12.38 8.62 17.64
N LEU A 154 -11.70 8.59 16.50
CA LEU A 154 -11.08 9.78 15.91
C LEU A 154 -12.10 10.78 15.37
N SER A 155 -13.20 10.32 14.82
CA SER A 155 -14.29 11.20 14.37
C SER A 155 -14.86 12.04 15.51
N THR A 156 -14.86 11.49 16.72
CA THR A 156 -15.33 12.19 17.92
C THR A 156 -14.25 13.04 18.57
N GLU A 157 -13.03 12.51 18.71
CA GLU A 157 -11.94 13.16 19.47
C GLU A 157 -11.03 14.06 18.60
N ALA A 158 -10.93 13.76 17.29
CA ALA A 158 -10.08 14.46 16.34
C ALA A 158 -10.65 14.41 14.90
N PRO A 159 -11.77 15.11 14.62
CA PRO A 159 -12.52 14.97 13.36
C PRO A 159 -11.70 15.29 12.11
N LYS A 160 -10.67 16.13 12.19
CA LYS A 160 -9.79 16.43 11.05
C LYS A 160 -8.95 15.25 10.55
N LEU A 161 -8.80 14.19 11.36
CA LEU A 161 -8.02 13.01 11.01
C LEU A 161 -8.87 11.82 10.53
N ALA A 162 -10.16 11.83 10.76
CA ALA A 162 -11.05 10.75 10.36
C ALA A 162 -10.95 10.39 8.87
N PRO A 163 -10.91 11.35 7.92
CA PRO A 163 -10.76 11.03 6.49
C PRO A 163 -9.44 10.33 6.15
N PHE A 164 -8.36 10.68 6.84
CA PHE A 164 -7.04 10.06 6.64
C PHE A 164 -7.03 8.58 7.08
N CYS A 165 -7.67 8.29 8.19
CA CYS A 165 -7.81 6.92 8.70
C CYS A 165 -8.72 6.07 7.82
N ALA A 166 -9.80 6.63 7.28
CA ALA A 166 -10.69 5.95 6.34
C ALA A 166 -9.95 5.50 5.07
N SER A 167 -9.10 6.36 4.49
CA SER A 167 -8.26 6.01 3.35
C SER A 167 -7.29 4.85 3.64
N ALA A 168 -6.76 4.76 4.86
CA ALA A 168 -5.90 3.64 5.27
C ALA A 168 -6.67 2.32 5.41
N ALA A 169 -7.93 2.37 5.84
CA ALA A 169 -8.79 1.19 5.98
C ALA A 169 -9.21 0.59 4.63
N GLU A 170 -9.42 1.40 3.59
CA GLU A 170 -9.78 0.93 2.24
C GLU A 170 -8.70 0.01 1.61
N THR A 171 -7.45 0.12 2.05
CA THR A 171 -6.34 -0.72 1.57
C THR A 171 -6.24 -2.07 2.30
N GLY A 172 -6.96 -2.28 3.40
CA GLY A 172 -6.86 -3.47 4.26
C GLY A 172 -7.45 -4.76 3.69
N GLY A 173 -8.19 -4.72 2.58
CA GLY A 173 -8.79 -5.91 1.95
C GLY A 173 -7.83 -6.79 1.15
N VAL A 174 -6.52 -6.48 1.13
CA VAL A 174 -5.49 -7.17 0.34
C VAL A 174 -4.52 -7.88 1.29
N ARG A 175 -4.20 -9.14 1.02
CA ARG A 175 -3.26 -9.93 1.85
C ARG A 175 -1.86 -9.31 1.82
N PRO A 176 -1.20 -9.09 2.98
CA PRO A 176 0.17 -8.59 3.01
C PRO A 176 1.17 -9.64 2.52
N ASN A 177 2.16 -9.22 1.75
CA ASN A 177 3.26 -10.09 1.33
C ASN A 177 4.28 -10.27 2.47
N ARG A 178 4.33 -11.45 3.06
CA ARG A 178 5.22 -11.81 4.18
C ARG A 178 6.64 -12.18 3.76
N ARG A 179 6.90 -12.44 2.48
CA ARG A 179 8.14 -13.11 2.03
C ARG A 179 9.40 -12.24 2.11
N LYS A 180 9.30 -10.93 2.35
CA LYS A 180 10.43 -10.00 2.23
C LYS A 180 10.86 -9.29 3.51
N PHE A 181 10.17 -9.46 4.63
CA PHE A 181 10.47 -8.71 5.85
C PHE A 181 10.45 -9.60 7.08
N PRO A 182 11.43 -9.46 7.99
CA PRO A 182 11.38 -10.13 9.27
C PRO A 182 10.15 -9.66 10.09
N PRO A 183 9.66 -10.49 11.01
CA PRO A 183 8.60 -10.08 11.91
C PRO A 183 9.02 -8.80 12.67
N PRO A 184 8.07 -7.92 12.99
CA PRO A 184 8.37 -6.79 13.86
C PRO A 184 8.94 -7.31 15.18
N ALA A 185 10.01 -6.66 15.66
CA ALA A 185 10.60 -6.99 16.96
C ALA A 185 9.51 -7.00 18.03
N GLU A 186 9.51 -8.02 18.86
CA GLU A 186 8.60 -8.10 20.02
C GLU A 186 8.87 -6.88 20.90
N VAL A 187 7.86 -6.07 21.11
CA VAL A 187 7.93 -4.98 22.07
C VAL A 187 7.92 -5.62 23.46
N PRO A 188 8.95 -5.39 24.29
CA PRO A 188 8.95 -5.93 25.65
C PRO A 188 7.68 -5.45 26.37
N THR A 189 6.91 -6.38 26.86
CA THR A 189 5.81 -6.12 27.79
C THR A 189 6.43 -5.79 29.14
N THR A 190 6.60 -4.51 29.45
CA THR A 190 6.80 -3.98 30.81
C THR A 190 5.47 -3.61 31.41
#